data_e9788f62dc718f3a9120911ae4842888
#
_entry.id   e9788f62dc718f3a9120911ae4842888
#
_cell.length_a   1.000
_cell.length_b   1.000
_cell.length_c   1.000
_cell.angle_alpha   90.00
_cell.angle_beta   90.00
_cell.angle_gamma   90.00
#
_symmetry.space_group_name_H-M   'P 1'
#
loop_
_entity.id
_entity.type
_entity.pdbx_description
1 polymer ?
#
loop_
_entity_poly.entity_id
_entity_poly.type
_entity_poly.pdbx_seq_one_letter_code
_entity_poly.pdbx_strand_id
1 'polypeptide(L)'
;MDGEVAFRPHSGKQTAFLKSRASWIFYGGARGGGKSLMLAWKAALTPRKWHYERNRKRINKDQAIDLKAQGKTYQVKVERISIDYPDYIALLVRRTYPQLERNLKPECDKLYKLYGANWQERNKCYLFPSGAKVYLVHCQDRRALDNYIGGNYNFIGIDEANQFPEEWVEELSTSARTDNLELTPQICLTSNPGNIGHIWLKKKFIDRCPPEIVGKPKYNETFDVEYQQNKSGKPYLDEEGISWQFIPATVFDNPTLLQNDPAYVRKLKNLNPILRAMWLEGRWDVFAGTYFDNWNPMHHVIPESNFQYGAHFNKNTHSLYRFYDYGTKAPFVCLFAAVDRDQNMIIFDEITETGLSASKQAQKVNEYTWKKYKLKPTDFDDDIADPAYWTKHSEKEGALYSPADFYSDESIYLSRANNDRKAGAKVVYEALSIPDDGDPRIRFTENCTQCIETF
;
A
#
# COMPACT_ATOMS: atom_id res chain seq x y z
N MET A 1 -45.33 -11.28 -2.10
CA MET A 1 -44.28 -11.62 -1.13
C MET A 1 -43.56 -10.34 -0.83
N ASP A 2 -43.79 -9.78 0.34
CA ASP A 2 -43.02 -8.64 0.84
C ASP A 2 -41.58 -9.13 1.06
N GLY A 3 -40.70 -8.78 0.11
CA GLY A 3 -39.35 -9.26 0.12
C GLY A 3 -38.60 -8.70 1.33
N GLU A 4 -38.40 -9.50 2.34
CA GLU A 4 -37.46 -9.22 3.41
C GLU A 4 -36.12 -8.91 2.79
N VAL A 5 -35.61 -7.72 3.03
CA VAL A 5 -34.26 -7.31 2.56
C VAL A 5 -33.27 -8.09 3.36
N ALA A 6 -32.76 -9.19 2.79
CA ALA A 6 -31.82 -10.11 3.44
C ALA A 6 -30.51 -9.47 3.86
N PHE A 7 -30.09 -8.42 3.16
CA PHE A 7 -28.85 -7.68 3.46
C PHE A 7 -29.01 -6.18 3.23
N ARG A 8 -28.53 -5.37 4.19
CA ARG A 8 -28.40 -3.91 4.08
C ARG A 8 -26.99 -3.49 4.47
N PRO A 9 -26.40 -2.51 3.77
CA PRO A 9 -25.15 -1.90 4.25
C PRO A 9 -25.42 -1.21 5.58
N HIS A 10 -24.57 -1.45 6.57
CA HIS A 10 -24.75 -0.96 7.94
C HIS A 10 -24.34 0.49 8.14
N SER A 11 -23.41 0.99 7.29
CA SER A 11 -22.87 2.34 7.44
C SER A 11 -22.90 3.14 6.15
N GLY A 12 -22.74 4.45 6.27
CA GLY A 12 -22.57 5.34 5.13
C GLY A 12 -21.36 4.96 4.27
N LYS A 13 -20.29 4.43 4.90
CA LYS A 13 -19.06 4.00 4.22
C LYS A 13 -19.26 2.73 3.42
N GLN A 14 -19.96 1.73 3.97
CA GLN A 14 -20.35 0.54 3.22
C GLN A 14 -21.24 0.90 2.03
N THR A 15 -22.20 1.79 2.24
CA THR A 15 -23.05 2.33 1.16
C THR A 15 -22.24 3.07 0.11
N ALA A 16 -21.27 3.91 0.50
CA ALA A 16 -20.39 4.63 -0.41
C ALA A 16 -19.54 3.66 -1.25
N PHE A 17 -19.00 2.61 -0.64
CA PHE A 17 -18.26 1.57 -1.35
C PHE A 17 -19.10 0.87 -2.40
N LEU A 18 -20.31 0.40 -2.03
CA LEU A 18 -21.21 -0.28 -2.97
C LEU A 18 -21.65 0.64 -4.12
N LYS A 19 -21.89 1.93 -3.85
CA LYS A 19 -22.31 2.92 -4.84
C LYS A 19 -21.17 3.51 -5.68
N SER A 20 -19.92 3.34 -5.28
CA SER A 20 -18.78 3.87 -6.01
C SER A 20 -18.75 3.39 -7.47
N ARG A 21 -18.38 4.32 -8.37
CA ARG A 21 -18.20 4.09 -9.81
C ARG A 21 -16.75 4.34 -10.24
N ALA A 22 -15.86 4.61 -9.30
CA ALA A 22 -14.45 4.78 -9.62
C ALA A 22 -13.90 3.50 -10.26
N SER A 23 -12.92 3.66 -11.15
CA SER A 23 -12.23 2.54 -11.81
C SER A 23 -11.44 1.72 -10.80
N TRP A 24 -10.77 2.41 -9.88
CA TRP A 24 -10.03 1.82 -8.76
C TRP A 24 -10.64 2.23 -7.43
N ILE A 25 -11.01 1.24 -6.62
CA ILE A 25 -11.62 1.49 -5.32
C ILE A 25 -10.86 0.72 -4.26
N PHE A 26 -10.48 1.41 -3.21
CA PHE A 26 -9.87 0.80 -2.03
C PHE A 26 -10.78 0.98 -0.81
N TYR A 27 -11.32 -0.12 -0.30
CA TYR A 27 -12.08 -0.17 0.95
C TYR A 27 -11.19 -0.75 2.04
N GLY A 28 -10.51 0.11 2.77
CA GLY A 28 -9.41 -0.25 3.65
C GLY A 28 -9.46 0.41 5.01
N GLY A 29 -8.67 -0.10 5.95
CA GLY A 29 -8.52 0.47 7.29
C GLY A 29 -8.58 -0.58 8.39
N ALA A 30 -9.27 -0.32 9.51
CA ALA A 30 -9.31 -1.16 10.69
C ALA A 30 -9.87 -2.58 10.43
N ARG A 31 -9.59 -3.50 11.33
CA ARG A 31 -10.18 -4.84 11.32
C ARG A 31 -11.66 -4.80 11.69
N GLY A 32 -12.41 -5.81 11.26
CA GLY A 32 -13.81 -5.99 11.62
C GLY A 32 -14.82 -5.16 10.83
N GLY A 33 -14.42 -4.34 9.86
CA GLY A 33 -15.31 -3.48 9.07
C GLY A 33 -16.17 -4.18 8.02
N GLY A 34 -16.19 -5.52 7.95
CA GLY A 34 -17.00 -6.29 7.00
C GLY A 34 -16.47 -6.27 5.55
N LYS A 35 -15.18 -5.99 5.37
CA LYS A 35 -14.57 -5.74 4.05
C LYS A 35 -14.77 -6.87 3.04
N SER A 36 -14.53 -8.13 3.42
CA SER A 36 -14.64 -9.28 2.52
C SER A 36 -16.08 -9.50 2.06
N LEU A 37 -17.09 -9.35 2.97
CA LEU A 37 -18.51 -9.41 2.60
C LEU A 37 -18.87 -8.27 1.63
N MET A 38 -18.42 -7.06 1.89
CA MET A 38 -18.69 -5.92 1.02
C MET A 38 -18.04 -6.10 -0.37
N LEU A 39 -16.85 -6.70 -0.43
CA LEU A 39 -16.19 -7.03 -1.70
C LEU A 39 -16.99 -8.07 -2.49
N ALA A 40 -17.42 -9.15 -1.83
CA ALA A 40 -18.29 -10.17 -2.43
C ALA A 40 -19.60 -9.55 -2.93
N TRP A 41 -20.22 -8.68 -2.14
CA TRP A 41 -21.43 -7.96 -2.53
C TRP A 41 -21.22 -7.11 -3.77
N LYS A 42 -20.18 -6.29 -3.77
CA LYS A 42 -19.89 -5.40 -4.89
C LYS A 42 -19.58 -6.16 -6.17
N ALA A 43 -18.87 -7.27 -6.07
CA ALA A 43 -18.57 -8.13 -7.22
C ALA A 43 -19.81 -8.64 -7.95
N ALA A 44 -20.87 -8.98 -7.23
CA ALA A 44 -22.06 -9.58 -7.83
C ALA A 44 -23.22 -8.60 -8.01
N LEU A 45 -23.44 -7.75 -7.02
CA LEU A 45 -24.70 -7.03 -6.87
C LEU A 45 -24.60 -5.53 -7.15
N THR A 46 -23.55 -5.10 -7.88
CA THR A 46 -23.46 -3.69 -8.30
C THR A 46 -24.62 -3.34 -9.24
N PRO A 47 -25.45 -2.32 -8.92
CA PRO A 47 -26.48 -1.85 -9.83
C PRO A 47 -25.89 -1.34 -11.13
N ARG A 48 -26.37 -1.83 -12.27
CA ARG A 48 -25.91 -1.44 -13.61
C ARG A 48 -26.92 -0.59 -14.33
N LYS A 49 -28.21 -0.89 -14.15
CA LYS A 49 -29.31 -0.15 -14.71
C LYS A 49 -30.32 0.20 -13.63
N TRP A 50 -30.75 1.48 -13.60
CA TRP A 50 -31.71 1.99 -12.62
C TRP A 50 -32.46 3.19 -13.17
N HIS A 51 -33.59 3.50 -12.53
CA HIS A 51 -34.30 4.74 -12.78
C HIS A 51 -34.75 5.41 -11.47
N TYR A 52 -35.11 6.67 -11.55
CA TYR A 52 -35.72 7.39 -10.43
C TYR A 52 -37.27 7.23 -10.50
N GLU A 53 -37.88 7.02 -9.35
CA GLU A 53 -39.32 6.85 -9.25
C GLU A 53 -39.89 7.70 -8.11
N ARG A 54 -41.02 8.36 -8.39
CA ARG A 54 -41.85 9.03 -7.38
C ARG A 54 -43.31 8.74 -7.62
N ASN A 55 -44.05 8.38 -6.56
CA ASN A 55 -45.45 8.02 -6.62
C ASN A 55 -45.76 6.95 -7.70
N ARG A 56 -44.89 5.94 -7.82
CA ARG A 56 -44.93 4.87 -8.84
C ARG A 56 -44.79 5.38 -10.30
N LYS A 57 -44.32 6.62 -10.51
CA LYS A 57 -44.06 7.15 -11.84
C LYS A 57 -42.57 7.34 -12.01
N ARG A 58 -42.01 6.93 -13.17
CA ARG A 58 -40.65 7.16 -13.55
C ARG A 58 -40.40 8.66 -13.73
N ILE A 59 -39.31 9.18 -13.18
CA ILE A 59 -38.86 10.57 -13.32
C ILE A 59 -37.45 10.58 -13.86
N ASN A 60 -37.06 11.67 -14.52
CA ASN A 60 -35.70 11.84 -15.01
C ASN A 60 -34.76 12.37 -13.91
N LYS A 61 -33.46 12.45 -14.23
CA LYS A 61 -32.41 12.86 -13.28
C LYS A 61 -32.63 14.30 -12.78
N ASP A 62 -33.02 15.21 -13.66
CA ASP A 62 -33.19 16.61 -13.32
C ASP A 62 -34.39 16.80 -12.37
N GLN A 63 -35.49 16.13 -12.66
CA GLN A 63 -36.65 16.08 -11.75
C GLN A 63 -36.28 15.50 -10.38
N ALA A 64 -35.41 14.50 -10.33
CA ALA A 64 -34.93 13.94 -9.05
C ALA A 64 -34.07 14.94 -8.28
N ILE A 65 -33.20 15.70 -8.97
CA ILE A 65 -32.38 16.77 -8.39
C ILE A 65 -33.29 17.89 -7.84
N ASP A 66 -34.25 18.36 -8.60
CA ASP A 66 -35.18 19.42 -8.19
C ASP A 66 -36.01 19.00 -6.96
N LEU A 67 -36.48 17.75 -6.94
CA LEU A 67 -37.18 17.20 -5.79
C LEU A 67 -36.32 17.18 -4.55
N LYS A 68 -35.05 16.80 -4.68
CA LYS A 68 -34.09 16.80 -3.58
C LYS A 68 -33.85 18.20 -3.05
N ALA A 69 -33.67 19.19 -3.94
CA ALA A 69 -33.53 20.60 -3.58
C ALA A 69 -34.75 21.12 -2.81
N GLN A 70 -35.96 20.63 -3.14
CA GLN A 70 -37.21 20.96 -2.46
C GLN A 70 -37.47 20.15 -1.17
N GLY A 71 -36.48 19.34 -0.71
CA GLY A 71 -36.65 18.46 0.47
C GLY A 71 -37.64 17.30 0.26
N LYS A 72 -38.03 17.02 -0.98
CA LYS A 72 -39.00 15.95 -1.33
C LYS A 72 -38.26 14.64 -1.62
N THR A 73 -38.88 13.53 -1.25
CA THR A 73 -38.28 12.19 -1.44
C THR A 73 -38.63 11.57 -2.79
N TYR A 74 -37.74 10.78 -3.32
CA TYR A 74 -37.94 9.88 -4.45
C TYR A 74 -37.24 8.56 -4.18
N GLN A 75 -37.54 7.53 -4.96
CA GLN A 75 -36.91 6.22 -4.88
C GLN A 75 -35.99 6.00 -6.07
N VAL A 76 -34.93 5.22 -5.86
CA VAL A 76 -34.08 4.68 -6.93
C VAL A 76 -34.48 3.21 -7.08
N LYS A 77 -35.00 2.84 -8.23
CA LYS A 77 -35.35 1.46 -8.57
C LYS A 77 -34.24 0.86 -9.43
N VAL A 78 -33.64 -0.20 -8.95
CA VAL A 78 -32.62 -0.96 -9.70
C VAL A 78 -33.33 -1.91 -10.64
N GLU A 79 -33.02 -1.83 -11.93
CA GLU A 79 -33.56 -2.69 -12.98
C GLU A 79 -32.68 -3.90 -13.21
N ARG A 80 -31.35 -3.70 -13.19
CA ARG A 80 -30.34 -4.75 -13.40
C ARG A 80 -29.15 -4.56 -12.48
N ILE A 81 -28.63 -5.65 -11.98
CA ILE A 81 -27.36 -5.75 -11.26
C ILE A 81 -26.34 -6.52 -12.11
N SER A 82 -25.08 -6.55 -11.66
CA SER A 82 -23.98 -7.16 -12.43
C SER A 82 -24.29 -8.60 -12.87
N ILE A 83 -24.82 -9.44 -11.97
CA ILE A 83 -25.10 -10.85 -12.26
C ILE A 83 -26.33 -11.10 -13.14
N ASP A 84 -27.04 -10.06 -13.57
CA ASP A 84 -28.15 -10.20 -14.54
C ASP A 84 -27.64 -10.23 -16.00
N TYR A 85 -26.35 -10.04 -16.21
CA TYR A 85 -25.74 -10.04 -17.55
C TYR A 85 -25.03 -11.38 -17.79
N PRO A 86 -25.39 -12.13 -18.85
CA PRO A 86 -24.81 -13.45 -19.12
C PRO A 86 -23.29 -13.48 -19.34
N ASP A 87 -22.77 -12.38 -19.87
CA ASP A 87 -21.35 -12.16 -20.19
C ASP A 87 -20.57 -11.53 -19.02
N TYR A 88 -21.20 -11.32 -17.87
CA TYR A 88 -20.52 -10.77 -16.70
C TYR A 88 -19.58 -11.80 -16.07
N ILE A 89 -18.32 -11.40 -15.93
CA ILE A 89 -17.29 -12.20 -15.29
C ILE A 89 -16.59 -11.35 -14.22
N ALA A 90 -16.61 -11.85 -12.99
CA ALA A 90 -15.85 -11.27 -11.88
C ALA A 90 -14.77 -12.23 -11.40
N LEU A 91 -13.64 -11.66 -10.98
CA LEU A 91 -12.52 -12.36 -10.35
C LEU A 91 -12.37 -11.88 -8.91
N LEU A 92 -12.45 -12.79 -7.93
CA LEU A 92 -12.15 -12.51 -6.53
C LEU A 92 -10.90 -13.25 -6.11
N VAL A 93 -9.89 -12.49 -5.67
CA VAL A 93 -8.52 -12.96 -5.46
C VAL A 93 -8.14 -12.89 -3.99
N ARG A 94 -7.47 -13.92 -3.48
CA ARG A 94 -6.72 -13.93 -2.22
C ARG A 94 -5.31 -14.46 -2.40
N ARG A 95 -4.44 -14.19 -1.43
CA ARG A 95 -3.04 -14.61 -1.51
C ARG A 95 -2.89 -16.14 -1.51
N THR A 96 -3.60 -16.84 -0.64
CA THR A 96 -3.49 -18.29 -0.49
C THR A 96 -4.85 -19.00 -0.54
N TYR A 97 -4.84 -20.27 -0.99
CA TYR A 97 -6.04 -21.09 -1.03
C TYR A 97 -6.71 -21.28 0.34
N PRO A 98 -5.98 -21.60 1.43
CA PRO A 98 -6.59 -21.71 2.76
C PRO A 98 -7.28 -20.43 3.24
N GLN A 99 -6.72 -19.25 2.92
CA GLN A 99 -7.36 -17.97 3.25
C GLN A 99 -8.63 -17.75 2.43
N LEU A 100 -8.61 -18.13 1.15
CA LEU A 100 -9.78 -18.05 0.28
C LEU A 100 -10.93 -18.90 0.83
N GLU A 101 -10.67 -20.19 1.09
CA GLU A 101 -11.66 -21.15 1.59
C GLU A 101 -12.24 -20.77 2.96
N ARG A 102 -11.40 -20.31 3.89
CA ARG A 102 -11.83 -20.03 5.26
C ARG A 102 -12.51 -18.67 5.42
N ASN A 103 -12.17 -17.69 4.61
CA ASN A 103 -12.57 -16.31 4.87
C ASN A 103 -13.48 -15.73 3.77
N LEU A 104 -13.10 -15.82 2.49
CA LEU A 104 -13.82 -15.17 1.42
C LEU A 104 -14.97 -16.02 0.89
N LYS A 105 -14.73 -17.31 0.67
CA LYS A 105 -15.75 -18.23 0.16
C LYS A 105 -17.00 -18.31 1.04
N PRO A 106 -16.93 -18.38 2.39
CA PRO A 106 -18.11 -18.37 3.23
C PRO A 106 -18.97 -17.11 3.09
N GLU A 107 -18.34 -15.94 2.87
CA GLU A 107 -19.08 -14.70 2.64
C GLU A 107 -19.77 -14.70 1.28
N CYS A 108 -19.14 -15.27 0.25
CA CYS A 108 -19.77 -15.48 -1.04
C CYS A 108 -20.92 -16.49 -0.96
N ASP A 109 -20.75 -17.61 -0.24
CA ASP A 109 -21.79 -18.63 -0.06
C ASP A 109 -23.05 -18.07 0.59
N LYS A 110 -22.91 -17.24 1.64
CA LYS A 110 -24.04 -16.59 2.31
C LYS A 110 -24.83 -15.70 1.36
N LEU A 111 -24.15 -15.01 0.47
CA LEU A 111 -24.74 -14.00 -0.39
C LEU A 111 -25.25 -14.60 -1.70
N TYR A 112 -24.43 -15.37 -2.41
CA TYR A 112 -24.70 -15.76 -3.79
C TYR A 112 -25.78 -16.84 -3.90
N LYS A 113 -25.92 -17.69 -2.88
CA LYS A 113 -27.01 -18.67 -2.81
C LYS A 113 -28.40 -18.04 -2.83
N LEU A 114 -28.55 -16.83 -2.27
CA LEU A 114 -29.79 -16.08 -2.31
C LEU A 114 -30.22 -15.65 -3.71
N TYR A 115 -29.25 -15.60 -4.63
CA TYR A 115 -29.43 -15.24 -6.04
C TYR A 115 -29.36 -16.47 -6.97
N GLY A 116 -29.53 -17.67 -6.42
CA GLY A 116 -29.58 -18.92 -7.19
C GLY A 116 -28.23 -19.38 -7.76
N ALA A 117 -27.13 -18.86 -7.26
CA ALA A 117 -25.80 -19.26 -7.74
C ALA A 117 -25.47 -20.70 -7.32
N ASN A 118 -24.87 -21.46 -8.23
CA ASN A 118 -24.33 -22.79 -8.03
C ASN A 118 -22.80 -22.74 -8.02
N TRP A 119 -22.19 -23.27 -6.96
CA TRP A 119 -20.74 -23.43 -6.90
C TRP A 119 -20.28 -24.56 -7.81
N GLN A 120 -19.33 -24.27 -8.68
CA GLN A 120 -18.71 -25.23 -9.58
C GLN A 120 -17.27 -25.54 -9.12
N GLU A 121 -17.11 -26.68 -8.45
CA GLU A 121 -15.84 -27.06 -7.82
C GLU A 121 -14.68 -27.15 -8.82
N ARG A 122 -14.92 -27.74 -10.01
CA ARG A 122 -13.90 -27.88 -11.05
C ARG A 122 -13.40 -26.52 -11.56
N ASN A 123 -14.29 -25.57 -11.73
CA ASN A 123 -14.01 -24.25 -12.31
C ASN A 123 -13.70 -23.19 -11.26
N LYS A 124 -13.86 -23.52 -9.97
CA LYS A 124 -13.71 -22.60 -8.84
C LYS A 124 -14.51 -21.32 -9.02
N CYS A 125 -15.75 -21.43 -9.48
CA CYS A 125 -16.61 -20.28 -9.70
C CYS A 125 -18.06 -20.51 -9.24
N TYR A 126 -18.75 -19.42 -8.93
CA TYR A 126 -20.21 -19.38 -8.82
C TYR A 126 -20.78 -19.11 -10.21
N LEU A 127 -21.67 -19.98 -10.65
CA LEU A 127 -22.46 -19.80 -11.86
C LEU A 127 -23.87 -19.36 -11.47
N PHE A 128 -24.29 -18.20 -11.95
CA PHE A 128 -25.62 -17.64 -11.71
C PHE A 128 -26.62 -18.08 -12.80
N PRO A 129 -27.94 -18.01 -12.52
CA PRO A 129 -28.97 -18.42 -13.50
C PRO A 129 -28.90 -17.66 -14.84
N SER A 130 -28.38 -16.44 -14.85
CA SER A 130 -28.16 -15.63 -16.06
C SER A 130 -27.05 -16.14 -16.96
N GLY A 131 -26.11 -16.94 -16.42
CA GLY A 131 -24.83 -17.29 -17.05
C GLY A 131 -23.64 -16.51 -16.49
N ALA A 132 -23.86 -15.46 -15.71
CA ALA A 132 -22.79 -14.70 -15.05
C ALA A 132 -21.92 -15.59 -14.16
N LYS A 133 -20.63 -15.24 -14.05
CA LYS A 133 -19.65 -16.03 -13.29
C LYS A 133 -18.86 -15.15 -12.31
N VAL A 134 -18.68 -15.67 -11.09
CA VAL A 134 -17.76 -15.09 -10.11
C VAL A 134 -16.72 -16.15 -9.73
N TYR A 135 -15.50 -15.97 -10.20
CA TYR A 135 -14.39 -16.87 -9.91
C TYR A 135 -13.78 -16.55 -8.55
N LEU A 136 -13.46 -17.58 -7.77
CA LEU A 136 -12.66 -17.47 -6.56
C LEU A 136 -11.27 -18.06 -6.83
N VAL A 137 -10.24 -17.22 -6.76
CA VAL A 137 -8.88 -17.63 -7.13
C VAL A 137 -7.87 -17.21 -6.07
N HIS A 138 -6.71 -17.87 -6.09
CA HIS A 138 -5.60 -17.51 -5.24
C HIS A 138 -4.33 -17.31 -6.08
N CYS A 139 -3.48 -16.37 -5.65
CA CYS A 139 -2.22 -16.05 -6.31
C CYS A 139 -1.11 -16.03 -5.26
N GLN A 140 -0.58 -17.21 -4.90
CA GLN A 140 0.49 -17.33 -3.91
C GLN A 140 1.88 -17.04 -4.48
N ASP A 141 2.05 -17.18 -5.79
CA ASP A 141 3.29 -16.94 -6.51
C ASP A 141 3.02 -16.36 -7.90
N ARG A 142 4.08 -16.00 -8.61
CA ARG A 142 4.01 -15.40 -9.95
C ARG A 142 3.33 -16.32 -10.97
N ARG A 143 3.58 -17.64 -10.92
CA ARG A 143 2.99 -18.60 -11.87
C ARG A 143 1.49 -18.70 -11.71
N ALA A 144 0.99 -18.62 -10.47
CA ALA A 144 -0.43 -18.60 -10.21
C ALA A 144 -1.10 -17.34 -10.80
N LEU A 145 -0.43 -16.20 -10.74
CA LEU A 145 -0.91 -14.94 -11.32
C LEU A 145 -1.04 -15.02 -12.85
N ASP A 146 -0.05 -15.63 -13.52
CA ASP A 146 -0.01 -15.74 -15.00
C ASP A 146 -1.25 -16.47 -15.57
N ASN A 147 -1.90 -17.32 -14.78
CA ASN A 147 -3.13 -18.01 -15.21
C ASN A 147 -4.33 -17.07 -15.38
N TYR A 148 -4.28 -15.86 -14.82
CA TYR A 148 -5.40 -14.91 -14.82
C TYR A 148 -5.12 -13.65 -15.64
N ILE A 149 -3.87 -13.40 -16.00
CA ILE A 149 -3.48 -12.31 -16.90
C ILE A 149 -3.98 -12.65 -18.31
N GLY A 150 -4.51 -11.64 -19.00
CA GLY A 150 -5.06 -11.79 -20.36
C GLY A 150 -6.53 -12.22 -20.43
N GLY A 151 -7.17 -12.50 -19.30
CA GLY A 151 -8.60 -12.69 -19.21
C GLY A 151 -9.39 -11.41 -19.50
N ASN A 152 -10.72 -11.53 -19.62
CA ASN A 152 -11.65 -10.39 -19.72
C ASN A 152 -12.54 -10.40 -18.48
N TYR A 153 -12.26 -9.50 -17.51
CA TYR A 153 -13.02 -9.41 -16.27
C TYR A 153 -13.71 -8.06 -16.16
N ASN A 154 -15.02 -8.08 -15.93
CA ASN A 154 -15.79 -6.86 -15.66
C ASN A 154 -15.57 -6.34 -14.23
N PHE A 155 -15.02 -7.20 -13.36
CA PHE A 155 -14.69 -6.86 -11.99
C PHE A 155 -13.52 -7.69 -11.50
N ILE A 156 -12.52 -7.02 -10.91
CA ILE A 156 -11.42 -7.68 -10.20
C ILE A 156 -11.45 -7.19 -8.75
N GLY A 157 -11.68 -8.12 -7.83
CA GLY A 157 -11.68 -7.86 -6.39
C GLY A 157 -10.49 -8.56 -5.72
N ILE A 158 -9.61 -7.82 -5.07
CA ILE A 158 -8.46 -8.38 -4.35
C ILE A 158 -8.67 -8.17 -2.85
N ASP A 159 -8.92 -9.25 -2.14
CA ASP A 159 -9.10 -9.24 -0.69
C ASP A 159 -7.75 -9.43 0.01
N GLU A 160 -7.48 -8.63 1.05
CA GLU A 160 -6.17 -8.49 1.71
C GLU A 160 -5.07 -8.10 0.71
N ALA A 161 -5.32 -7.03 -0.05
CA ALA A 161 -4.43 -6.52 -1.09
C ALA A 161 -3.03 -6.16 -0.58
N ASN A 162 -2.88 -5.86 0.72
CA ASN A 162 -1.59 -5.64 1.36
C ASN A 162 -0.65 -6.86 1.37
N GLN A 163 -1.14 -8.04 0.99
CA GLN A 163 -0.31 -9.23 0.85
C GLN A 163 0.30 -9.38 -0.55
N PHE A 164 0.01 -8.45 -1.47
CA PHE A 164 0.46 -8.51 -2.86
C PHE A 164 1.48 -7.42 -3.17
N PRO A 165 2.53 -7.75 -3.96
CA PRO A 165 3.36 -6.74 -4.59
C PRO A 165 2.54 -5.85 -5.52
N GLU A 166 2.93 -4.59 -5.65
CA GLU A 166 2.26 -3.61 -6.51
C GLU A 166 2.19 -4.08 -7.97
N GLU A 167 3.31 -4.55 -8.50
CA GLU A 167 3.45 -5.01 -9.89
C GLU A 167 2.44 -6.12 -10.24
N TRP A 168 2.15 -7.02 -9.31
CA TRP A 168 1.17 -8.09 -9.54
C TRP A 168 -0.25 -7.57 -9.67
N VAL A 169 -0.58 -6.56 -8.89
CA VAL A 169 -1.90 -5.92 -8.93
C VAL A 169 -2.05 -5.09 -10.21
N GLU A 170 -0.99 -4.39 -10.62
CA GLU A 170 -0.97 -3.63 -11.87
C GLU A 170 -1.11 -4.53 -13.08
N GLU A 171 -0.33 -5.62 -13.16
CA GLU A 171 -0.42 -6.55 -14.27
C GLU A 171 -1.80 -7.22 -14.35
N LEU A 172 -2.36 -7.68 -13.22
CA LEU A 172 -3.70 -8.26 -13.20
C LEU A 172 -4.76 -7.24 -13.63
N SER A 173 -4.56 -5.98 -13.31
CA SER A 173 -5.48 -4.90 -13.67
C SER A 173 -5.67 -4.74 -15.17
N THR A 174 -4.67 -5.08 -15.97
CA THR A 174 -4.77 -5.05 -17.45
C THR A 174 -5.84 -5.99 -18.01
N SER A 175 -6.27 -6.96 -17.21
CA SER A 175 -7.36 -7.90 -17.54
C SER A 175 -8.75 -7.37 -17.15
N ALA A 176 -8.84 -6.17 -16.55
CA ALA A 176 -10.11 -5.51 -16.25
C ALA A 176 -10.64 -4.79 -17.50
N ARG A 177 -11.35 -5.52 -18.35
CA ARG A 177 -11.87 -5.03 -19.63
C ARG A 177 -13.20 -5.69 -19.99
N THR A 178 -13.96 -5.07 -20.91
CA THR A 178 -15.27 -5.56 -21.34
C THR A 178 -15.62 -5.09 -22.75
N ASP A 179 -16.34 -5.90 -23.47
CA ASP A 179 -16.96 -5.51 -24.76
C ASP A 179 -18.41 -5.03 -24.57
N ASN A 180 -18.96 -5.14 -23.35
CA ASN A 180 -20.32 -4.73 -23.04
C ASN A 180 -20.33 -3.31 -22.44
N LEU A 181 -20.91 -2.35 -23.17
CA LEU A 181 -20.99 -0.95 -22.79
C LEU A 181 -21.79 -0.67 -21.51
N GLU A 182 -22.65 -1.60 -21.07
CA GLU A 182 -23.38 -1.48 -19.81
C GLU A 182 -22.53 -1.96 -18.60
N LEU A 183 -21.39 -2.59 -18.84
CA LEU A 183 -20.52 -3.20 -17.82
C LEU A 183 -19.17 -2.45 -17.74
N THR A 184 -19.13 -1.33 -17.03
CA THR A 184 -17.85 -0.64 -16.78
C THR A 184 -16.97 -1.50 -15.88
N PRO A 185 -15.73 -1.84 -16.30
CA PRO A 185 -14.80 -2.60 -15.46
C PRO A 185 -14.42 -1.84 -14.20
N GLN A 186 -14.22 -2.58 -13.11
CA GLN A 186 -13.79 -2.00 -11.83
C GLN A 186 -12.77 -2.91 -11.15
N ILE A 187 -11.79 -2.28 -10.50
CA ILE A 187 -10.80 -2.94 -9.64
C ILE A 187 -11.07 -2.50 -8.21
N CYS A 188 -11.38 -3.45 -7.35
CA CYS A 188 -11.73 -3.18 -5.96
C CYS A 188 -10.76 -3.92 -5.03
N LEU A 189 -10.10 -3.16 -4.15
CA LEU A 189 -9.16 -3.67 -3.18
C LEU A 189 -9.76 -3.59 -1.78
N THR A 190 -9.50 -4.60 -0.97
CA THR A 190 -9.79 -4.54 0.47
C THR A 190 -8.56 -4.91 1.26
N SER A 191 -8.28 -4.21 2.34
CA SER A 191 -7.14 -4.51 3.19
C SER A 191 -7.17 -3.83 4.55
N ASN A 192 -6.28 -4.29 5.42
CA ASN A 192 -5.86 -3.59 6.63
C ASN A 192 -4.46 -2.98 6.39
N PRO A 193 -4.02 -2.00 7.22
CA PRO A 193 -2.62 -1.59 7.24
C PRO A 193 -1.68 -2.75 7.55
N GLY A 194 -0.46 -2.71 7.02
CA GLY A 194 0.58 -3.71 7.24
C GLY A 194 0.91 -4.57 6.02
N ASN A 195 1.84 -5.49 6.17
CA ASN A 195 2.38 -6.35 5.12
C ASN A 195 3.10 -5.60 3.98
N ILE A 196 3.60 -6.36 3.01
CA ILE A 196 4.41 -5.86 1.89
C ILE A 196 3.72 -4.80 1.02
N GLY A 197 2.38 -4.83 0.94
CA GLY A 197 1.60 -3.89 0.15
C GLY A 197 1.23 -2.60 0.88
N HIS A 198 1.64 -2.41 2.14
CA HIS A 198 1.27 -1.24 2.93
C HIS A 198 1.66 0.07 2.23
N ILE A 199 2.91 0.17 1.82
CA ILE A 199 3.50 1.40 1.26
C ILE A 199 2.83 1.80 -0.04
N TRP A 200 2.70 0.87 -1.00
CA TRP A 200 2.10 1.19 -2.29
C TRP A 200 0.59 1.50 -2.19
N LEU A 201 -0.15 0.79 -1.31
CA LEU A 201 -1.56 1.11 -1.06
C LEU A 201 -1.72 2.51 -0.45
N LYS A 202 -0.86 2.86 0.51
CA LYS A 202 -0.83 4.20 1.11
C LYS A 202 -0.57 5.26 0.05
N LYS A 203 0.51 5.12 -0.72
CA LYS A 203 0.94 6.07 -1.75
C LYS A 203 -0.12 6.27 -2.85
N LYS A 204 -0.73 5.18 -3.35
CA LYS A 204 -1.71 5.26 -4.45
C LYS A 204 -3.09 5.73 -4.04
N PHE A 205 -3.56 5.35 -2.87
CA PHE A 205 -4.95 5.57 -2.49
C PHE A 205 -5.12 6.59 -1.38
N ILE A 206 -4.26 6.56 -0.35
CA ILE A 206 -4.48 7.34 0.87
C ILE A 206 -3.85 8.72 0.75
N ASP A 207 -2.58 8.79 0.36
CA ASP A 207 -1.85 10.06 0.25
C ASP A 207 -2.39 10.95 -0.88
N ARG A 208 -2.97 10.34 -1.92
CA ARG A 208 -3.63 11.06 -3.03
C ARG A 208 -5.09 11.40 -2.76
N CYS A 209 -5.72 10.77 -1.77
CA CYS A 209 -7.11 11.06 -1.43
C CYS A 209 -7.19 12.47 -0.83
N PRO A 210 -8.13 13.32 -1.28
CA PRO A 210 -8.32 14.64 -0.68
C PRO A 210 -8.55 14.54 0.83
N PRO A 211 -7.90 15.41 1.63
CA PRO A 211 -8.08 15.39 3.08
C PRO A 211 -9.53 15.72 3.46
N GLU A 212 -10.08 14.99 4.40
CA GLU A 212 -11.30 15.35 5.08
C GLU A 212 -10.93 15.78 6.51
N ILE A 213 -11.32 16.98 6.89
CA ILE A 213 -11.26 17.39 8.29
C ILE A 213 -12.38 16.64 9.00
N VAL A 214 -12.05 15.49 9.54
CA VAL A 214 -12.96 14.72 10.38
C VAL A 214 -12.87 15.34 11.78
N GLY A 215 -13.94 15.99 12.23
CA GLY A 215 -14.10 16.34 13.65
C GLY A 215 -13.87 15.08 14.50
N LYS A 216 -13.39 15.27 15.75
CA LYS A 216 -13.07 14.19 16.71
C LYS A 216 -14.03 13.02 16.55
N PRO A 217 -13.53 11.77 16.40
CA PRO A 217 -14.42 10.63 16.26
C PRO A 217 -15.34 10.60 17.48
N LYS A 218 -16.64 10.60 17.23
CA LYS A 218 -17.71 10.64 18.26
C LYS A 218 -17.65 9.50 19.30
N TYR A 219 -16.70 8.59 19.19
CA TYR A 219 -16.65 7.33 19.92
C TYR A 219 -15.53 7.25 20.96
N ASN A 220 -14.73 8.31 21.15
CA ASN A 220 -13.60 8.20 22.06
C ASN A 220 -13.24 9.54 22.70
N GLU A 221 -13.69 9.72 23.93
CA GLU A 221 -13.26 10.81 24.80
C GLU A 221 -11.77 10.68 25.23
N THR A 222 -11.11 9.58 24.89
CA THR A 222 -9.73 9.25 25.30
C THR A 222 -8.70 9.29 24.18
N PHE A 223 -9.06 9.60 22.95
CA PHE A 223 -8.10 9.79 21.85
C PHE A 223 -7.74 11.28 21.72
N ASP A 224 -6.69 11.68 22.41
CA ASP A 224 -6.15 13.06 22.41
C ASP A 224 -5.40 13.43 21.12
N VAL A 225 -5.43 12.63 20.09
CA VAL A 225 -4.75 12.91 18.83
C VAL A 225 -5.77 13.38 17.81
N GLU A 226 -5.64 14.64 17.35
CA GLU A 226 -6.26 15.09 16.10
C GLU A 226 -5.70 14.29 14.94
N TYR A 227 -6.31 13.15 14.72
CA TYR A 227 -5.90 12.26 13.65
C TYR A 227 -6.51 12.74 12.34
N GLN A 228 -5.74 13.54 11.60
CA GLN A 228 -6.05 13.90 10.22
C GLN A 228 -5.77 12.69 9.32
N GLN A 229 -6.79 11.90 9.05
CA GLN A 229 -6.73 10.95 7.95
C GLN A 229 -7.27 11.63 6.69
N ASN A 230 -6.57 11.47 5.57
CA ASN A 230 -7.06 11.79 4.23
C ASN A 230 -8.24 10.88 3.89
N LYS A 231 -9.46 11.26 4.28
CA LYS A 231 -10.62 10.37 4.31
C LYS A 231 -11.90 11.00 3.78
N SER A 232 -11.77 11.85 2.78
CA SER A 232 -12.99 12.42 2.19
C SER A 232 -13.91 11.35 1.60
N GLY A 233 -13.39 10.14 1.31
CA GLY A 233 -14.13 9.12 0.56
C GLY A 233 -14.53 9.59 -0.82
N LYS A 234 -14.06 10.76 -1.28
CA LYS A 234 -14.35 11.32 -2.60
C LYS A 234 -13.43 10.71 -3.64
N PRO A 235 -13.93 10.38 -4.84
CA PRO A 235 -13.07 9.98 -5.94
C PRO A 235 -12.22 11.16 -6.41
N TYR A 236 -11.02 10.85 -6.89
CA TYR A 236 -10.14 11.78 -7.59
C TYR A 236 -9.76 11.19 -8.96
N LEU A 237 -9.32 12.02 -9.86
CA LEU A 237 -8.79 11.63 -11.18
C LEU A 237 -7.28 11.80 -11.15
N ASP A 238 -6.56 10.83 -11.72
CA ASP A 238 -5.14 10.99 -12.00
C ASP A 238 -4.93 11.80 -13.30
N GLU A 239 -3.66 11.96 -13.69
CA GLU A 239 -3.27 12.72 -14.87
C GLU A 239 -3.78 12.09 -16.17
N GLU A 240 -4.05 10.79 -16.18
CA GLU A 240 -4.58 10.03 -17.31
C GLU A 240 -6.12 9.98 -17.31
N GLY A 241 -6.77 10.58 -16.33
CA GLY A 241 -8.23 10.60 -16.18
C GLY A 241 -8.83 9.34 -15.60
N ILE A 242 -8.02 8.46 -15.04
CA ILE A 242 -8.50 7.26 -14.31
C ILE A 242 -9.02 7.68 -12.94
N SER A 243 -10.17 7.16 -12.57
CA SER A 243 -10.81 7.50 -11.29
C SER A 243 -10.41 6.55 -10.17
N TRP A 244 -9.98 7.12 -9.06
CA TRP A 244 -9.54 6.43 -7.85
C TRP A 244 -10.37 6.85 -6.66
N GLN A 245 -10.61 5.95 -5.72
CA GLN A 245 -11.33 6.28 -4.49
C GLN A 245 -10.85 5.44 -3.32
N PHE A 246 -10.52 6.09 -2.21
CA PHE A 246 -10.27 5.46 -0.92
C PHE A 246 -11.48 5.64 -0.01
N ILE A 247 -11.97 4.55 0.56
CA ILE A 247 -13.07 4.57 1.52
C ILE A 247 -12.60 3.89 2.79
N PRO A 248 -12.42 4.61 3.90
CA PRO A 248 -11.93 4.06 5.15
C PRO A 248 -12.99 3.18 5.83
N ALA A 249 -12.57 2.00 6.30
CA ALA A 249 -13.39 1.07 7.06
C ALA A 249 -12.92 0.93 8.50
N THR A 250 -13.84 0.90 9.44
CA THR A 250 -13.57 0.67 10.86
C THR A 250 -14.45 -0.44 11.41
N VAL A 251 -14.14 -0.96 12.59
CA VAL A 251 -15.01 -1.94 13.28
C VAL A 251 -16.42 -1.38 13.55
N PHE A 252 -16.54 -0.08 13.71
CA PHE A 252 -17.82 0.61 13.97
C PHE A 252 -18.72 0.68 12.75
N ASP A 253 -18.20 0.37 11.57
CA ASP A 253 -18.99 0.21 10.36
C ASP A 253 -19.71 -1.15 10.29
N ASN A 254 -19.49 -2.04 11.27
CA ASN A 254 -20.06 -3.38 11.35
C ASN A 254 -20.77 -3.63 12.70
N PRO A 255 -21.95 -3.03 12.93
CA PRO A 255 -22.69 -3.19 14.18
C PRO A 255 -23.09 -4.66 14.48
N THR A 256 -23.28 -5.49 13.45
CA THR A 256 -23.55 -6.92 13.65
C THR A 256 -22.39 -7.62 14.37
N LEU A 257 -21.15 -7.33 14.01
CA LEU A 257 -19.99 -7.87 14.73
C LEU A 257 -19.97 -7.39 16.18
N LEU A 258 -20.26 -6.11 16.41
CA LEU A 258 -20.27 -5.53 17.75
C LEU A 258 -21.37 -6.07 18.65
N GLN A 259 -22.52 -6.42 18.06
CA GLN A 259 -23.62 -7.08 18.77
C GLN A 259 -23.28 -8.53 19.12
N ASN A 260 -22.64 -9.26 18.20
CA ASN A 260 -22.31 -10.68 18.38
C ASN A 260 -21.05 -10.89 19.26
N ASP A 261 -20.08 -9.99 19.20
CA ASP A 261 -18.87 -9.99 20.07
C ASP A 261 -18.62 -8.60 20.65
N PRO A 262 -19.33 -8.20 21.71
CA PRO A 262 -19.10 -6.89 22.37
C PRO A 262 -17.68 -6.73 22.94
N ALA A 263 -16.97 -7.85 23.17
CA ALA A 263 -15.60 -7.84 23.65
C ALA A 263 -14.56 -7.58 22.56
N TYR A 264 -14.93 -7.63 21.27
CA TYR A 264 -13.99 -7.53 20.16
C TYR A 264 -13.18 -6.22 20.17
N VAL A 265 -13.83 -5.09 20.41
CA VAL A 265 -13.16 -3.78 20.52
C VAL A 265 -12.18 -3.77 21.70
N ARG A 266 -12.55 -4.39 22.84
CA ARG A 266 -11.65 -4.49 24.00
C ARG A 266 -10.40 -5.32 23.68
N LYS A 267 -10.55 -6.43 22.92
CA LYS A 267 -9.41 -7.22 22.45
C LYS A 267 -8.45 -6.37 21.59
N LEU A 268 -8.99 -5.56 20.68
CA LEU A 268 -8.18 -4.67 19.85
C LEU A 268 -7.50 -3.54 20.66
N LYS A 269 -8.18 -3.00 21.68
CA LYS A 269 -7.62 -1.96 22.58
C LYS A 269 -6.43 -2.48 23.40
N ASN A 270 -6.41 -3.75 23.74
CA ASN A 270 -5.36 -4.38 24.54
C ASN A 270 -4.13 -4.78 23.72
N LEU A 271 -4.12 -4.57 22.43
CA LEU A 271 -2.94 -4.77 21.59
C LEU A 271 -1.87 -3.71 21.90
N ASN A 272 -0.62 -3.98 21.49
CA ASN A 272 0.42 -2.97 21.56
C ASN A 272 0.00 -1.70 20.78
N PRO A 273 0.57 -0.53 21.10
CA PRO A 273 0.14 0.75 20.51
C PRO A 273 0.10 0.75 18.99
N ILE A 274 1.10 0.16 18.33
CA ILE A 274 1.21 0.10 16.86
C ILE A 274 0.09 -0.75 16.26
N LEU A 275 -0.07 -1.98 16.74
CA LEU A 275 -1.14 -2.87 16.26
C LEU A 275 -2.53 -2.31 16.55
N ARG A 276 -2.70 -1.61 17.68
CA ARG A 276 -3.95 -0.92 18.02
C ARG A 276 -4.23 0.20 17.02
N ALA A 277 -3.25 1.04 16.73
CA ALA A 277 -3.37 2.11 15.75
C ALA A 277 -3.74 1.56 14.36
N MET A 278 -3.11 0.47 13.93
CA MET A 278 -3.40 -0.16 12.65
C MET A 278 -4.76 -0.87 12.60
N TRP A 279 -5.07 -1.69 13.61
CA TRP A 279 -6.20 -2.65 13.53
C TRP A 279 -7.49 -2.13 14.14
N LEU A 280 -7.43 -1.20 15.10
CA LEU A 280 -8.61 -0.55 15.66
C LEU A 280 -8.87 0.81 14.99
N GLU A 281 -7.83 1.63 14.81
CA GLU A 281 -7.97 2.98 14.31
C GLU A 281 -7.85 3.04 12.78
N GLY A 282 -7.30 2.00 12.15
CA GLY A 282 -7.13 1.90 10.70
C GLY A 282 -6.08 2.87 10.15
N ARG A 283 -5.06 3.17 10.95
CA ARG A 283 -3.98 4.10 10.61
C ARG A 283 -3.02 3.51 9.59
N TRP A 284 -2.66 4.32 8.61
CA TRP A 284 -1.72 4.00 7.54
C TRP A 284 -0.40 4.76 7.64
N ASP A 285 -0.27 5.64 8.62
CA ASP A 285 0.95 6.36 8.98
C ASP A 285 1.80 5.61 10.01
N VAL A 286 1.33 4.45 10.47
CA VAL A 286 2.06 3.52 11.34
C VAL A 286 2.14 2.15 10.65
N PHE A 287 3.29 1.52 10.74
CA PHE A 287 3.54 0.22 10.12
C PHE A 287 4.08 -0.79 11.14
N ALA A 288 3.30 -1.83 11.47
CA ALA A 288 3.78 -2.94 12.27
C ALA A 288 4.47 -3.94 11.34
N GLY A 289 5.76 -3.98 11.38
CA GLY A 289 6.58 -4.86 10.54
C GLY A 289 7.77 -4.15 9.93
N THR A 290 7.93 -2.85 10.16
CA THR A 290 9.24 -2.24 10.10
C THR A 290 10.07 -2.85 11.22
N TYR A 291 11.26 -3.30 10.88
CA TYR A 291 12.23 -3.73 11.88
C TYR A 291 12.52 -2.59 12.87
N PHE A 292 12.24 -1.35 12.45
CA PHE A 292 12.49 -0.09 13.15
C PHE A 292 11.16 0.59 13.53
N ASP A 293 10.44 0.01 14.51
CA ASP A 293 9.18 0.57 15.02
C ASP A 293 9.37 1.85 15.86
N ASN A 294 10.61 2.18 16.20
CA ASN A 294 11.04 3.41 16.83
C ASN A 294 11.36 4.55 15.83
N TRP A 295 11.23 4.31 14.52
CA TRP A 295 11.38 5.34 13.51
C TRP A 295 10.30 6.42 13.62
N ASN A 296 10.72 7.67 13.69
CA ASN A 296 9.84 8.83 13.70
C ASN A 296 10.44 9.96 12.86
N PRO A 297 9.89 10.27 11.67
CA PRO A 297 10.43 11.33 10.81
C PRO A 297 10.63 12.69 11.47
N MET A 298 9.79 13.04 12.47
CA MET A 298 9.92 14.33 13.19
C MET A 298 11.21 14.45 14.00
N HIS A 299 11.82 13.33 14.39
CA HIS A 299 13.06 13.29 15.17
C HIS A 299 14.26 12.84 14.34
N HIS A 300 14.02 11.97 13.33
CA HIS A 300 15.10 11.36 12.57
C HIS A 300 15.40 12.07 11.27
N VAL A 301 14.49 12.90 10.74
CA VAL A 301 14.72 13.67 9.50
C VAL A 301 14.93 15.13 9.81
N ILE A 302 16.04 15.67 9.32
CA ILE A 302 16.39 17.07 9.47
C ILE A 302 16.42 17.77 8.10
N PRO A 303 16.06 19.06 8.02
CA PRO A 303 16.19 19.83 6.77
C PRO A 303 17.63 19.79 6.24
N GLU A 304 17.82 19.64 4.93
CA GLU A 304 19.16 19.68 4.31
C GLU A 304 19.87 21.00 4.63
N SER A 305 19.13 22.10 4.71
CA SER A 305 19.66 23.42 5.07
C SER A 305 20.32 23.46 6.45
N ASN A 306 19.97 22.55 7.35
CA ASN A 306 20.51 22.51 8.72
C ASN A 306 21.77 21.65 8.83
N PHE A 307 22.15 20.92 7.80
CA PHE A 307 23.34 20.07 7.82
C PHE A 307 24.01 19.99 6.45
N GLN A 308 24.78 21.05 6.10
CA GLN A 308 25.46 21.21 4.82
C GLN A 308 26.98 21.13 4.97
N TYR A 309 27.62 20.38 4.06
CA TYR A 309 29.07 20.29 3.99
C TYR A 309 29.72 21.68 3.72
N GLY A 310 30.75 22.01 4.46
CA GLY A 310 31.44 23.30 4.39
C GLY A 310 30.81 24.40 5.24
N ALA A 311 29.52 24.34 5.53
CA ALA A 311 28.81 25.29 6.38
C ALA A 311 28.64 24.79 7.82
N HIS A 312 28.15 23.58 7.99
CA HIS A 312 27.83 23.01 9.30
C HIS A 312 28.81 21.91 9.71
N PHE A 313 29.39 21.20 8.75
CA PHE A 313 30.38 20.14 8.99
C PHE A 313 31.43 20.10 7.86
N ASN A 314 32.57 19.49 8.12
CA ASN A 314 33.61 19.22 7.17
C ASN A 314 34.50 18.07 7.66
N LYS A 315 35.47 17.62 6.81
CA LYS A 315 36.39 16.52 7.12
C LYS A 315 37.32 16.74 8.33
N ASN A 316 37.42 17.95 8.87
CA ASN A 316 38.23 18.24 10.06
C ASN A 316 37.38 18.20 11.35
N THR A 317 36.05 18.31 11.23
CA THR A 317 35.12 18.31 12.36
C THR A 317 34.37 17.01 12.52
N HIS A 318 34.21 16.26 11.43
CA HIS A 318 33.50 14.99 11.38
C HIS A 318 34.27 13.95 10.61
N SER A 319 34.17 12.69 11.00
CA SER A 319 34.62 11.55 10.20
C SER A 319 33.61 11.29 9.09
N LEU A 320 34.10 11.11 7.87
CA LEU A 320 33.24 10.92 6.69
C LEU A 320 33.29 9.47 6.23
N TYR A 321 32.10 8.87 6.00
CA TYR A 321 31.97 7.49 5.57
C TYR A 321 31.06 7.40 4.34
N ARG A 322 31.28 6.35 3.52
CA ARG A 322 30.34 5.94 2.48
C ARG A 322 29.95 4.48 2.68
N PHE A 323 28.68 4.18 2.54
CA PHE A 323 28.14 2.82 2.66
C PHE A 323 27.57 2.38 1.32
N TYR A 324 27.90 1.15 0.89
CA TYR A 324 27.51 0.67 -0.43
C TYR A 324 26.73 -0.63 -0.36
N ASP A 325 25.61 -0.67 -1.08
CA ASP A 325 24.87 -1.89 -1.40
C ASP A 325 24.93 -2.16 -2.90
N TYR A 326 25.28 -3.41 -3.27
CA TYR A 326 25.56 -3.78 -4.65
C TYR A 326 24.27 -4.13 -5.39
N GLY A 327 24.01 -3.48 -6.50
CA GLY A 327 22.94 -3.79 -7.42
C GLY A 327 23.32 -3.50 -8.88
N THR A 328 22.75 -4.29 -9.80
CA THR A 328 22.82 -4.03 -11.25
C THR A 328 21.43 -4.03 -11.86
N LYS A 329 20.65 -5.10 -11.67
CA LYS A 329 19.20 -5.13 -11.96
C LYS A 329 18.40 -4.51 -10.83
N ALA A 330 18.74 -4.78 -9.57
CA ALA A 330 18.33 -3.99 -8.43
C ALA A 330 19.14 -2.69 -8.39
N PRO A 331 18.65 -1.63 -7.74
CA PRO A 331 19.43 -0.41 -7.55
C PRO A 331 20.74 -0.69 -6.81
N PHE A 332 21.84 -0.04 -7.21
CA PHE A 332 22.96 0.16 -6.30
C PHE A 332 22.69 1.38 -5.44
N VAL A 333 23.17 1.36 -4.21
CA VAL A 333 23.00 2.47 -3.27
C VAL A 333 24.37 2.86 -2.73
N CYS A 334 24.64 4.18 -2.65
CA CYS A 334 25.74 4.75 -1.90
C CYS A 334 25.18 5.80 -0.94
N LEU A 335 25.30 5.57 0.37
CA LEU A 335 24.94 6.53 1.41
C LEU A 335 26.16 7.27 1.89
N PHE A 336 26.03 8.58 2.09
CA PHE A 336 27.08 9.44 2.62
C PHE A 336 26.76 9.79 4.08
N ALA A 337 27.70 9.51 4.97
CA ALA A 337 27.53 9.74 6.40
C ALA A 337 28.63 10.64 6.97
N ALA A 338 28.25 11.47 7.93
CA ALA A 338 29.14 12.23 8.77
C ALA A 338 28.94 11.83 10.24
N VAL A 339 30.02 11.54 10.93
CA VAL A 339 30.03 11.12 12.33
C VAL A 339 30.77 12.16 13.16
N ASP A 340 30.12 12.69 14.19
CA ASP A 340 30.72 13.64 15.10
C ASP A 340 31.58 12.96 16.18
N ARG A 341 32.17 13.77 17.07
CA ARG A 341 33.04 13.28 18.16
C ARG A 341 32.25 12.47 19.22
N ASP A 342 30.98 12.71 19.34
CA ASP A 342 30.10 12.02 20.28
C ASP A 342 29.47 10.75 19.68
N GLN A 343 29.93 10.36 18.48
CA GLN A 343 29.48 9.18 17.72
C GLN A 343 28.03 9.30 17.23
N ASN A 344 27.50 10.51 17.05
CA ASN A 344 26.25 10.71 16.36
C ASN A 344 26.48 10.71 14.86
N MET A 345 25.67 9.98 14.12
CA MET A 345 25.76 9.82 12.68
C MET A 345 24.63 10.58 11.98
N ILE A 346 24.97 11.34 10.96
CA ILE A 346 23.98 11.93 10.06
C ILE A 346 24.24 11.41 8.64
N ILE A 347 23.26 10.71 8.08
CA ILE A 347 23.26 10.38 6.65
C ILE A 347 22.83 11.65 5.91
N PHE A 348 23.77 12.25 5.18
CA PHE A 348 23.58 13.59 4.63
C PHE A 348 23.34 13.60 3.12
N ASP A 349 23.57 12.47 2.45
CA ASP A 349 23.30 12.34 1.02
C ASP A 349 23.18 10.88 0.58
N GLU A 350 22.64 10.65 -0.61
CA GLU A 350 22.50 9.33 -1.21
C GLU A 350 22.65 9.35 -2.74
N ILE A 351 23.13 8.26 -3.29
CA ILE A 351 23.07 7.94 -4.72
C ILE A 351 22.34 6.60 -4.83
N THR A 352 21.25 6.57 -5.59
CA THR A 352 20.51 5.34 -5.90
C THR A 352 20.31 5.28 -7.40
N GLU A 353 20.75 4.18 -8.04
CA GLU A 353 20.62 4.03 -9.49
C GLU A 353 20.63 2.56 -9.93
N THR A 354 19.95 2.27 -11.03
CA THR A 354 19.86 0.93 -11.63
C THR A 354 20.60 0.85 -12.96
N GLY A 355 20.98 -0.35 -13.37
CA GLY A 355 21.53 -0.60 -14.70
C GLY A 355 22.99 -0.20 -14.90
N LEU A 356 23.70 0.23 -13.85
CA LEU A 356 25.12 0.58 -13.94
C LEU A 356 26.03 -0.62 -13.65
N SER A 357 27.09 -0.79 -14.45
CA SER A 357 28.19 -1.71 -14.13
C SER A 357 28.99 -1.18 -12.95
N ALA A 358 29.71 -2.06 -12.22
CA ALA A 358 30.53 -1.68 -11.07
C ALA A 358 31.52 -0.55 -11.37
N SER A 359 32.18 -0.57 -12.53
CA SER A 359 33.06 0.52 -12.97
C SER A 359 32.32 1.85 -13.10
N LYS A 360 31.13 1.85 -13.73
CA LYS A 360 30.34 3.08 -13.89
C LYS A 360 29.77 3.57 -12.57
N GLN A 361 29.44 2.67 -11.63
CA GLN A 361 29.03 3.04 -10.27
C GLN A 361 30.17 3.80 -9.56
N ALA A 362 31.38 3.26 -9.57
CA ALA A 362 32.55 3.89 -8.94
C ALA A 362 32.84 5.27 -9.56
N GLN A 363 32.86 5.37 -10.90
CA GLN A 363 33.04 6.64 -11.60
C GLN A 363 32.01 7.68 -11.20
N LYS A 364 30.74 7.27 -11.18
CA LYS A 364 29.62 8.14 -10.80
C LYS A 364 29.74 8.65 -9.36
N VAL A 365 30.12 7.78 -8.42
CA VAL A 365 30.36 8.19 -7.03
C VAL A 365 31.45 9.25 -6.96
N ASN A 366 32.59 9.06 -7.67
CA ASN A 366 33.66 10.03 -7.70
C ASN A 366 33.24 11.37 -8.35
N GLU A 367 32.56 11.30 -9.50
CA GLU A 367 32.08 12.51 -10.19
C GLU A 367 31.09 13.30 -9.33
N TYR A 368 30.13 12.59 -8.73
CA TYR A 368 29.12 13.19 -7.84
C TYR A 368 29.77 13.85 -6.64
N THR A 369 30.63 13.11 -5.95
CA THR A 369 31.36 13.58 -4.75
C THR A 369 32.19 14.81 -5.04
N TRP A 370 32.94 14.78 -6.14
CA TRP A 370 33.74 15.93 -6.57
C TRP A 370 32.88 17.13 -7.00
N LYS A 371 31.84 16.88 -7.76
CA LYS A 371 30.97 17.96 -8.26
C LYS A 371 30.26 18.70 -7.12
N LYS A 372 29.71 17.95 -6.15
CA LYS A 372 28.88 18.51 -5.08
C LYS A 372 29.74 19.03 -3.89
N TYR A 373 30.74 18.27 -3.48
CA TYR A 373 31.46 18.52 -2.23
C TYR A 373 32.93 18.93 -2.42
N LYS A 374 33.48 18.77 -3.62
CA LYS A 374 34.91 18.92 -3.90
C LYS A 374 35.79 17.96 -3.08
N LEU A 375 35.24 16.82 -2.69
CA LEU A 375 35.92 15.76 -1.95
C LEU A 375 36.49 14.72 -2.90
N LYS A 376 37.68 14.20 -2.57
CA LYS A 376 38.33 13.05 -3.21
C LYS A 376 38.03 11.78 -2.43
N PRO A 377 38.21 10.59 -3.01
CA PRO A 377 38.07 9.32 -2.28
C PRO A 377 38.87 9.30 -0.96
N THR A 378 40.09 9.86 -0.95
CA THR A 378 40.95 9.92 0.21
C THR A 378 40.51 10.88 1.32
N ASP A 379 39.46 11.65 1.10
CA ASP A 379 38.89 12.54 2.12
C ASP A 379 37.84 11.82 3.01
N PHE A 380 37.54 10.58 2.68
CA PHE A 380 36.67 9.72 3.48
C PHE A 380 37.49 8.80 4.38
N ASP A 381 37.04 8.59 5.61
CA ASP A 381 37.74 7.76 6.60
C ASP A 381 37.59 6.26 6.25
N ASP A 382 36.44 5.84 5.71
CA ASP A 382 36.24 4.49 5.20
C ASP A 382 35.10 4.42 4.16
N ASP A 383 35.20 3.41 3.29
CA ASP A 383 34.27 3.03 2.26
C ASP A 383 33.77 1.61 2.53
N ILE A 384 32.60 1.45 3.15
CA ILE A 384 32.12 0.18 3.69
C ILE A 384 31.08 -0.44 2.74
N ALA A 385 31.32 -1.68 2.32
CA ALA A 385 30.45 -2.34 1.34
C ALA A 385 30.03 -3.76 1.75
N ASP A 386 28.85 -4.17 1.24
CA ASP A 386 28.37 -5.54 1.38
C ASP A 386 29.39 -6.55 0.85
N PRO A 387 29.61 -7.69 1.52
CA PRO A 387 30.54 -8.72 1.07
C PRO A 387 30.33 -9.22 -0.38
N ALA A 388 29.17 -9.01 -0.99
CA ALA A 388 28.91 -9.34 -2.39
C ALA A 388 29.86 -8.61 -3.36
N TYR A 389 30.39 -7.44 -2.98
CA TYR A 389 31.37 -6.70 -3.80
C TYR A 389 32.64 -7.49 -4.12
N TRP A 390 32.99 -8.52 -3.35
CA TRP A 390 34.18 -9.36 -3.59
C TRP A 390 33.89 -10.65 -4.34
N THR A 391 32.64 -10.86 -4.78
CA THR A 391 32.31 -12.02 -5.61
C THR A 391 32.77 -11.79 -7.04
N LYS A 392 33.69 -12.62 -7.53
CA LYS A 392 34.25 -12.53 -8.87
C LYS A 392 33.29 -13.10 -9.91
N HIS A 393 32.86 -12.29 -10.84
CA HIS A 393 31.92 -12.68 -11.91
C HIS A 393 32.05 -11.87 -13.21
N SER A 394 33.01 -10.96 -13.28
CA SER A 394 33.27 -10.18 -14.50
C SER A 394 34.66 -10.51 -15.04
N GLU A 395 34.80 -10.64 -16.36
CA GLU A 395 36.07 -10.88 -17.01
C GLU A 395 36.57 -9.56 -17.61
N LYS A 396 37.86 -9.20 -17.29
CA LYS A 396 38.56 -8.07 -17.86
C LYS A 396 39.99 -8.53 -18.16
N GLU A 397 40.42 -8.37 -19.40
CA GLU A 397 41.78 -8.73 -19.84
C GLU A 397 42.21 -10.19 -19.51
N GLY A 398 41.26 -11.13 -19.58
CA GLY A 398 41.49 -12.55 -19.27
C GLY A 398 41.58 -12.90 -17.77
N ALA A 399 41.32 -11.95 -16.88
CA ALA A 399 41.25 -12.18 -15.44
C ALA A 399 39.82 -11.94 -14.90
N LEU A 400 39.44 -12.70 -13.87
CA LEU A 400 38.17 -12.52 -13.17
C LEU A 400 38.26 -11.36 -12.17
N TYR A 401 37.43 -10.36 -12.38
CA TYR A 401 37.27 -9.18 -11.54
C TYR A 401 36.02 -9.27 -10.66
N SER A 402 36.14 -8.77 -9.43
CA SER A 402 35.03 -8.48 -8.54
C SER A 402 34.58 -7.02 -8.67
N PRO A 403 33.38 -6.65 -8.26
CA PRO A 403 32.98 -5.25 -8.14
C PRO A 403 34.00 -4.39 -7.37
N ALA A 404 34.56 -4.90 -6.27
CA ALA A 404 35.54 -4.20 -5.47
C ALA A 404 36.84 -3.87 -6.25
N ASP A 405 37.26 -4.72 -7.19
CA ASP A 405 38.43 -4.45 -8.02
C ASP A 405 38.18 -3.24 -8.93
N PHE A 406 36.94 -3.08 -9.49
CA PHE A 406 36.59 -1.91 -10.30
C PHE A 406 36.53 -0.61 -9.47
N TYR A 407 36.14 -0.67 -8.20
CA TYR A 407 36.18 0.47 -7.30
C TYR A 407 37.59 0.86 -6.95
N SER A 408 38.47 -0.12 -6.75
CA SER A 408 39.93 0.09 -6.55
C SER A 408 40.60 0.78 -7.74
N ASP A 409 40.19 0.45 -8.98
CA ASP A 409 40.65 1.12 -10.21
C ASP A 409 40.35 2.64 -10.19
N GLU A 410 39.26 3.03 -9.50
CA GLU A 410 38.81 4.42 -9.32
C GLU A 410 39.31 5.05 -7.99
N SER A 411 40.30 4.43 -7.33
CA SER A 411 40.85 4.85 -6.03
C SER A 411 39.86 4.84 -4.87
N ILE A 412 38.80 4.04 -4.95
CA ILE A 412 37.84 3.76 -3.84
C ILE A 412 38.20 2.39 -3.28
N TYR A 413 38.74 2.35 -2.06
CA TYR A 413 39.17 1.13 -1.40
C TYR A 413 38.09 0.66 -0.41
N LEU A 414 37.37 -0.38 -0.78
CA LEU A 414 36.24 -0.85 -0.02
C LEU A 414 36.64 -1.74 1.16
N SER A 415 36.07 -1.48 2.32
CA SER A 415 36.11 -2.34 3.51
C SER A 415 34.87 -3.22 3.59
N ARG A 416 35.02 -4.48 4.05
CA ARG A 416 33.90 -5.42 4.16
C ARG A 416 33.01 -5.10 5.36
N ALA A 417 31.73 -4.93 5.12
CA ALA A 417 30.72 -4.86 6.16
C ALA A 417 30.52 -6.22 6.84
N ASN A 418 30.04 -6.19 8.08
CA ASN A 418 29.52 -7.38 8.74
C ASN A 418 28.13 -7.69 8.17
N ASN A 419 27.95 -8.89 7.59
CA ASN A 419 26.70 -9.31 6.93
C ASN A 419 25.71 -10.02 7.88
N ASP A 420 25.88 -9.93 9.20
CA ASP A 420 24.87 -10.36 10.15
C ASP A 420 23.72 -9.36 10.20
N ARG A 421 22.70 -9.61 9.37
CA ARG A 421 21.52 -8.75 9.25
C ARG A 421 20.79 -8.53 10.57
N LYS A 422 20.75 -9.54 11.46
CA LYS A 422 20.07 -9.40 12.76
C LYS A 422 20.86 -8.52 13.72
N ALA A 423 22.17 -8.71 13.77
CA ALA A 423 23.04 -7.87 14.59
C ALA A 423 23.07 -6.42 14.06
N GLY A 424 23.21 -6.24 12.75
CA GLY A 424 23.20 -4.91 12.12
C GLY A 424 21.89 -4.16 12.35
N ALA A 425 20.77 -4.84 12.15
CA ALA A 425 19.46 -4.23 12.38
C ALA A 425 19.24 -3.85 13.85
N LYS A 426 19.76 -4.63 14.81
CA LYS A 426 19.73 -4.28 16.23
C LYS A 426 20.52 -3.01 16.53
N VAL A 427 21.70 -2.86 15.96
CA VAL A 427 22.53 -1.65 16.10
C VAL A 427 21.81 -0.41 15.56
N VAL A 428 21.21 -0.52 14.38
CA VAL A 428 20.41 0.58 13.79
C VAL A 428 19.20 0.89 14.67
N TYR A 429 18.50 -0.12 15.18
CA TYR A 429 17.37 0.07 16.11
C TYR A 429 17.79 0.84 17.37
N GLU A 430 18.93 0.47 17.98
CA GLU A 430 19.46 1.16 19.15
C GLU A 430 19.86 2.60 18.83
N ALA A 431 20.45 2.85 17.65
CA ALA A 431 20.83 4.19 17.21
C ALA A 431 19.64 5.11 16.87
N LEU A 432 18.51 4.52 16.44
CA LEU A 432 17.25 5.21 16.21
C LEU A 432 16.48 5.49 17.52
N SER A 433 16.86 4.90 18.65
CA SER A 433 16.16 5.13 19.91
C SER A 433 16.34 6.58 20.34
N ILE A 434 15.22 7.22 20.66
CA ILE A 434 15.18 8.63 21.09
C ILE A 434 15.36 8.65 22.62
N PRO A 435 16.46 9.21 23.14
CA PRO A 435 16.65 9.36 24.58
C PRO A 435 15.72 10.44 25.14
N ASP A 436 15.41 10.39 26.45
CA ASP A 436 14.47 11.31 27.11
C ASP A 436 14.90 12.79 27.03
N ASP A 437 16.20 13.06 26.88
CA ASP A 437 16.82 14.36 26.94
C ASP A 437 17.68 14.73 25.72
N GLY A 438 17.53 14.03 24.61
CA GLY A 438 18.41 14.23 23.46
C GLY A 438 17.83 13.81 22.09
N ASP A 439 18.65 14.00 21.09
CA ASP A 439 18.43 13.54 19.73
C ASP A 439 18.85 12.06 19.56
N PRO A 440 18.24 11.31 18.62
CA PRO A 440 18.68 9.96 18.29
C PRO A 440 20.11 10.00 17.69
N ARG A 441 20.86 8.91 17.91
CA ARG A 441 22.26 8.81 17.44
C ARG A 441 22.40 8.74 15.93
N ILE A 442 21.33 8.37 15.22
CA ILE A 442 21.32 8.38 13.74
C ILE A 442 20.17 9.25 13.24
N ARG A 443 20.50 10.17 12.34
CA ARG A 443 19.54 11.06 11.67
C ARG A 443 19.83 11.11 10.18
N PHE A 444 18.88 11.63 9.41
CA PHE A 444 18.94 11.68 7.95
C PHE A 444 18.57 13.09 7.50
N THR A 445 19.22 13.60 6.48
CA THR A 445 18.74 14.83 5.84
C THR A 445 17.60 14.51 4.86
N GLU A 446 16.68 15.44 4.69
CA GLU A 446 15.45 15.27 3.91
C GLU A 446 15.66 14.88 2.43
N ASN A 447 16.86 15.13 1.88
CA ASN A 447 17.24 14.75 0.52
C ASN A 447 17.60 13.25 0.38
N CYS A 448 17.77 12.51 1.49
CA CYS A 448 17.97 11.05 1.48
C CYS A 448 16.61 10.31 1.32
N THR A 449 15.89 10.65 0.26
CA THR A 449 14.47 10.24 0.09
C THR A 449 14.30 8.74 -0.04
N GLN A 450 15.17 8.06 -0.80
CA GLN A 450 15.09 6.61 -0.99
C GLN A 450 15.43 5.85 0.31
N CYS A 451 16.45 6.30 1.04
CA CYS A 451 16.79 5.72 2.33
C CYS A 451 15.66 5.92 3.36
N ILE A 452 15.09 7.14 3.44
CA ILE A 452 13.98 7.47 4.35
C ILE A 452 12.73 6.64 4.02
N GLU A 453 12.43 6.40 2.74
CA GLU A 453 11.28 5.58 2.30
C GLU A 453 11.42 4.10 2.70
N THR A 454 12.61 3.62 3.07
CA THR A 454 12.83 2.22 3.50
C THR A 454 12.52 1.97 4.98
N PHE A 455 12.46 3.01 5.81
CA PHE A 455 12.07 2.97 7.22
C PHE A 455 10.56 3.05 7.40
#